data_79eb7e23198196a3353cfc108d3be105
#
_entry.id   79eb7e23198196a3353cfc108d3be105
#
_cell.length_a   1.000
_cell.length_b   1.000
_cell.length_c   1.000
_cell.angle_alpha   90.00
_cell.angle_beta   90.00
_cell.angle_gamma   90.00
#
_symmetry.space_group_name_H-M   'P 1'
#
loop_
_entity.id
_entity.type
_entity.pdbx_description
1 polymer ?
#
loop_
_entity_poly.entity_id
_entity_poly.type
_entity_poly.pdbx_seq_one_letter_code
_entity_poly.pdbx_strand_id
1 'polypeptide(L)'
;MDFDKNYISLQIDEIETLHSIYDKELSVINEEDRIFEIKLEFDLDYSIIRFSFPNEYPDSPPICELGIPWIRGTEKNAIENSIQKVCLDNLGCPMVYQIVECIRDELAKLQKANRKSYSATVPKVIDNKTEISENLFEVFHGEPFVDRKSTFQAHVARVKNEDEVEIVKRQLMANNKIAVATHNISAYRIRKYEPNGNGKLFQSCDDDGENKASERLLNMLVLMGVENIYVVISRWFGGIKLGADRFKHINNTAKDAITHCGWFKLKHAN
;
A
#
# COMPACT_ATOMS: atom_id res chain seq x y z
N MET A 1 34.26 -23.29 18.54
CA MET A 1 34.87 -22.04 18.06
C MET A 1 33.77 -21.32 17.31
N ASP A 2 33.04 -20.46 18.01
CA ASP A 2 32.09 -19.54 17.36
C ASP A 2 32.92 -18.52 16.59
N PHE A 3 32.93 -18.62 15.28
CA PHE A 3 33.39 -17.55 14.43
C PHE A 3 32.35 -16.45 14.58
N ASP A 4 32.70 -15.32 15.20
CA ASP A 4 31.90 -14.11 15.20
C ASP A 4 31.53 -13.81 13.74
N LYS A 5 30.30 -14.14 13.35
CA LYS A 5 29.81 -13.83 12.02
C LYS A 5 29.77 -12.31 11.90
N ASN A 6 30.59 -11.75 11.04
CA ASN A 6 30.56 -10.34 10.76
C ASN A 6 29.37 -10.03 9.84
N TYR A 7 28.16 -10.00 10.40
CA TYR A 7 26.94 -9.71 9.67
C TYR A 7 27.00 -8.38 8.89
N ILE A 8 27.65 -7.38 9.45
CA ILE A 8 27.75 -6.05 8.81
C ILE A 8 28.55 -6.16 7.51
N SER A 9 29.67 -6.90 7.49
CA SER A 9 30.45 -7.09 6.25
C SER A 9 29.61 -7.81 5.19
N LEU A 10 28.92 -8.90 5.57
CA LEU A 10 28.06 -9.65 4.64
C LEU A 10 26.95 -8.78 4.04
N GLN A 11 26.36 -7.90 4.86
CA GLN A 11 25.31 -6.98 4.42
C GLN A 11 25.83 -5.92 3.46
N ILE A 12 27.01 -5.36 3.74
CA ILE A 12 27.68 -4.39 2.86
C ILE A 12 28.05 -5.05 1.53
N ASP A 13 28.69 -6.22 1.58
CA ASP A 13 29.11 -6.98 0.40
C ASP A 13 27.92 -7.32 -0.51
N GLU A 14 26.76 -7.66 0.07
CA GLU A 14 25.54 -7.91 -0.72
C GLU A 14 25.00 -6.64 -1.34
N ILE A 15 24.92 -5.51 -0.61
CA ILE A 15 24.45 -4.23 -1.17
C ILE A 15 25.36 -3.79 -2.33
N GLU A 16 26.68 -3.91 -2.19
CA GLU A 16 27.64 -3.58 -3.28
C GLU A 16 27.44 -4.49 -4.49
N THR A 17 27.20 -5.79 -4.26
CA THR A 17 26.90 -6.74 -5.33
C THR A 17 25.59 -6.39 -6.04
N LEU A 18 24.53 -6.10 -5.26
CA LEU A 18 23.24 -5.68 -5.81
C LEU A 18 23.35 -4.37 -6.59
N HIS A 19 24.17 -3.43 -6.12
CA HIS A 19 24.44 -2.19 -6.85
C HIS A 19 25.09 -2.45 -8.21
N SER A 20 25.99 -3.46 -8.27
CA SER A 20 26.62 -3.85 -9.55
C SER A 20 25.61 -4.52 -10.51
N ILE A 21 24.57 -5.19 -9.99
CA ILE A 21 23.54 -5.86 -10.80
C ILE A 21 22.47 -4.88 -11.27
N TYR A 22 21.95 -4.06 -10.37
CA TYR A 22 20.78 -3.20 -10.59
C TYR A 22 21.13 -1.74 -10.94
N ASP A 23 22.38 -1.31 -10.76
CA ASP A 23 22.90 0.02 -11.13
C ASP A 23 21.92 1.15 -10.78
N LYS A 24 21.29 1.76 -11.78
CA LYS A 24 20.35 2.88 -11.63
C LYS A 24 19.02 2.50 -11.01
N GLU A 25 18.67 1.22 -11.00
CA GLU A 25 17.44 0.70 -10.38
C GLU A 25 17.57 0.64 -8.85
N LEU A 26 18.79 0.57 -8.29
CA LEU A 26 19.04 0.54 -6.85
C LEU A 26 19.36 1.93 -6.32
N SER A 27 18.69 2.31 -5.22
CA SER A 27 18.94 3.56 -4.48
C SER A 27 19.11 3.26 -3.00
N VAL A 28 20.24 3.66 -2.43
CA VAL A 28 20.47 3.57 -0.98
C VAL A 28 19.76 4.74 -0.31
N ILE A 29 18.83 4.43 0.61
CA ILE A 29 18.03 5.41 1.34
C ILE A 29 18.70 5.78 2.66
N ASN A 30 19.29 4.81 3.34
CA ASN A 30 20.01 5.03 4.59
C ASN A 30 21.11 3.97 4.74
N GLU A 31 22.35 4.41 4.69
CA GLU A 31 23.53 3.53 4.81
C GLU A 31 23.68 2.96 6.22
N GLU A 32 23.44 3.77 7.27
CA GLU A 32 23.61 3.34 8.67
C GLU A 32 22.60 2.25 9.05
N ASP A 33 21.33 2.42 8.63
CA ASP A 33 20.25 1.46 8.88
C ASP A 33 20.17 0.39 7.78
N ARG A 34 21.04 0.44 6.77
CA ARG A 34 21.06 -0.49 5.62
C ARG A 34 19.70 -0.63 4.94
N ILE A 35 19.10 0.53 4.63
CA ILE A 35 17.82 0.64 3.93
C ILE A 35 18.09 1.07 2.50
N PHE A 36 17.57 0.29 1.54
CA PHE A 36 17.69 0.57 0.12
C PHE A 36 16.41 0.19 -0.64
N GLU A 37 16.28 0.70 -1.83
CA GLU A 37 15.16 0.44 -2.72
C GLU A 37 15.66 -0.06 -4.06
N ILE A 38 14.92 -1.00 -4.65
CA ILE A 38 15.11 -1.46 -6.02
C ILE A 38 13.85 -1.14 -6.80
N LYS A 39 14.00 -0.38 -7.88
CA LYS A 39 12.94 0.00 -8.80
C LYS A 39 12.90 -0.99 -9.95
N LEU A 40 11.79 -1.71 -10.10
CA LEU A 40 11.54 -2.59 -11.24
C LEU A 40 10.61 -1.89 -12.23
N GLU A 41 11.03 -1.75 -13.48
CA GLU A 41 10.22 -1.18 -14.55
C GLU A 41 9.51 -2.27 -15.34
N PHE A 42 8.21 -2.08 -15.60
CA PHE A 42 7.37 -2.98 -16.37
C PHE A 42 6.54 -2.18 -17.37
N ASP A 43 6.81 -2.31 -18.65
CA ASP A 43 6.09 -1.64 -19.75
C ASP A 43 5.67 -0.18 -19.46
N LEU A 44 4.49 0.02 -18.85
CA LEU A 44 3.91 1.33 -18.51
C LEU A 44 3.90 1.61 -17.01
N ASP A 45 4.29 0.64 -16.17
CA ASP A 45 4.23 0.70 -14.72
C ASP A 45 5.61 0.46 -14.11
N TYR A 46 5.77 0.89 -12.86
CA TYR A 46 6.95 0.58 -12.07
C TYR A 46 6.55 0.05 -10.71
N SER A 47 7.46 -0.68 -10.09
CA SER A 47 7.33 -1.21 -8.73
C SER A 47 8.56 -0.82 -7.94
N ILE A 48 8.38 -0.39 -6.71
CA ILE A 48 9.48 -0.09 -5.78
C ILE A 48 9.46 -1.13 -4.68
N ILE A 49 10.59 -1.80 -4.51
CA ILE A 49 10.78 -2.79 -3.46
C ILE A 49 11.79 -2.21 -2.49
N ARG A 50 11.36 -1.98 -1.25
CA ARG A 50 12.23 -1.48 -0.19
C ARG A 50 12.69 -2.62 0.68
N PHE A 51 13.99 -2.65 0.96
CA PHE A 51 14.64 -3.61 1.83
C PHE A 51 15.25 -2.90 3.04
N SER A 52 15.19 -3.59 4.19
CA SER A 52 15.90 -3.20 5.41
C SER A 52 16.50 -4.45 6.04
N PHE A 53 17.78 -4.42 6.34
CA PHE A 53 18.47 -5.55 6.96
C PHE A 53 18.38 -5.49 8.49
N PRO A 54 17.84 -6.55 9.14
CA PRO A 54 18.02 -6.72 10.58
C PRO A 54 19.49 -7.02 10.91
N ASN A 55 19.87 -6.82 12.17
CA ASN A 55 21.27 -6.98 12.58
C ASN A 55 21.81 -8.40 12.32
N GLU A 56 20.96 -9.40 12.45
CA GLU A 56 21.28 -10.83 12.26
C GLU A 56 21.11 -11.30 10.81
N TYR A 57 20.85 -10.40 9.86
CA TYR A 57 20.80 -10.78 8.45
C TYR A 57 22.19 -11.26 8.00
N PRO A 58 22.32 -12.38 7.26
CA PRO A 58 21.26 -13.17 6.58
C PRO A 58 20.67 -14.32 7.40
N ASP A 59 21.06 -14.53 8.67
CA ASP A 59 20.48 -15.58 9.52
C ASP A 59 19.00 -15.25 9.91
N SER A 60 18.62 -13.99 9.87
CA SER A 60 17.23 -13.51 9.85
C SER A 60 16.88 -12.95 8.48
N PRO A 61 15.64 -13.13 7.98
CA PRO A 61 15.27 -12.61 6.68
C PRO A 61 15.26 -11.07 6.64
N PRO A 62 15.47 -10.46 5.46
CA PRO A 62 15.34 -9.02 5.32
C PRO A 62 13.87 -8.60 5.49
N ILE A 63 13.65 -7.36 5.92
CA ILE A 63 12.33 -6.75 5.87
C ILE A 63 12.15 -6.26 4.43
N CYS A 64 11.13 -6.80 3.75
CA CYS A 64 10.82 -6.48 2.38
C CYS A 64 9.45 -5.80 2.31
N GLU A 65 9.35 -4.66 1.63
CA GLU A 65 8.12 -3.91 1.43
C GLU A 65 7.86 -3.66 -0.03
N LEU A 66 6.64 -4.02 -0.44
CA LEU A 66 6.20 -3.98 -1.83
C LEU A 66 5.40 -2.71 -2.09
N GLY A 67 6.00 -1.75 -2.75
CA GLY A 67 5.33 -0.59 -3.36
C GLY A 67 4.96 -0.90 -4.81
N ILE A 68 3.89 -1.67 -5.02
CA ILE A 68 3.41 -2.09 -6.34
C ILE A 68 2.03 -1.46 -6.59
N PRO A 69 1.95 -0.31 -7.31
CA PRO A 69 0.72 0.48 -7.40
C PRO A 69 -0.47 -0.24 -8.02
N TRP A 70 -0.22 -1.20 -8.90
CA TRP A 70 -1.24 -1.88 -9.71
C TRP A 70 -1.67 -3.26 -9.17
N ILE A 71 -1.12 -3.70 -8.01
CA ILE A 71 -1.46 -4.97 -7.36
C ILE A 71 -2.03 -4.71 -5.97
N ARG A 72 -3.11 -5.40 -5.62
CA ARG A 72 -3.78 -5.30 -4.33
C ARG A 72 -4.37 -6.64 -3.87
N GLY A 73 -4.71 -6.72 -2.59
CA GLY A 73 -5.46 -7.83 -2.01
C GLY A 73 -4.78 -9.18 -2.18
N THR A 74 -5.48 -10.15 -2.73
CA THR A 74 -5.03 -11.55 -2.83
C THR A 74 -3.76 -11.72 -3.66
N GLU A 75 -3.57 -10.89 -4.68
CA GLU A 75 -2.38 -10.94 -5.54
C GLU A 75 -1.14 -10.48 -4.78
N LYS A 76 -1.25 -9.40 -3.99
CA LYS A 76 -0.16 -8.91 -3.14
C LYS A 76 0.20 -9.97 -2.08
N ASN A 77 -0.80 -10.54 -1.41
CA ASN A 77 -0.59 -11.60 -0.42
C ASN A 77 0.08 -12.85 -1.03
N ALA A 78 -0.24 -13.21 -2.29
CA ALA A 78 0.41 -14.33 -2.97
C ALA A 78 1.91 -14.07 -3.19
N ILE A 79 2.28 -12.85 -3.60
CA ILE A 79 3.69 -12.45 -3.76
C ILE A 79 4.40 -12.46 -2.40
N GLU A 80 3.80 -11.91 -1.34
CA GLU A 80 4.36 -11.92 0.02
C GLU A 80 4.61 -13.35 0.52
N ASN A 81 3.69 -14.29 0.26
CA ASN A 81 3.88 -15.71 0.59
C ASN A 81 5.04 -16.34 -0.21
N SER A 82 5.19 -15.99 -1.49
CA SER A 82 6.30 -16.46 -2.31
C SER A 82 7.64 -15.93 -1.80
N ILE A 83 7.70 -14.66 -1.40
CA ILE A 83 8.88 -14.05 -0.76
C ILE A 83 9.22 -14.77 0.54
N GLN A 84 8.24 -15.05 1.39
CA GLN A 84 8.46 -15.76 2.64
C GLN A 84 9.08 -17.14 2.43
N LYS A 85 8.63 -17.86 1.39
CA LYS A 85 9.22 -19.15 1.01
C LYS A 85 10.69 -18.99 0.59
N VAL A 86 10.99 -18.02 -0.29
CA VAL A 86 12.38 -17.75 -0.70
C VAL A 86 13.25 -17.43 0.49
N CYS A 87 12.75 -16.64 1.45
CA CYS A 87 13.48 -16.31 2.67
C CYS A 87 13.81 -17.57 3.50
N LEU A 88 12.83 -18.48 3.68
CA LEU A 88 13.03 -19.71 4.44
C LEU A 88 14.03 -20.65 3.77
N ASP A 89 13.98 -20.74 2.42
CA ASP A 89 14.86 -21.61 1.65
C ASP A 89 16.32 -21.11 1.60
N ASN A 90 16.57 -19.83 1.91
CA ASN A 90 17.89 -19.17 1.81
C ASN A 90 18.43 -18.61 3.13
N LEU A 91 17.87 -19.00 4.28
CA LEU A 91 18.37 -18.53 5.57
C LEU A 91 19.88 -18.83 5.75
N GLY A 92 20.62 -17.84 6.23
CA GLY A 92 22.06 -17.90 6.41
C GLY A 92 22.87 -17.52 5.15
N CYS A 93 22.21 -17.22 4.03
CA CYS A 93 22.84 -16.78 2.78
C CYS A 93 22.25 -15.44 2.33
N PRO A 94 23.01 -14.59 1.61
CA PRO A 94 22.50 -13.43 0.91
C PRO A 94 21.31 -13.82 0.01
N MET A 95 20.17 -13.15 0.13
CA MET A 95 18.93 -13.62 -0.50
C MET A 95 18.13 -12.54 -1.25
N VAL A 96 18.56 -11.27 -1.23
CA VAL A 96 17.81 -10.18 -1.86
C VAL A 96 17.67 -10.39 -3.35
N TYR A 97 18.71 -10.85 -4.05
CA TYR A 97 18.64 -11.15 -5.47
C TYR A 97 17.53 -12.16 -5.79
N GLN A 98 17.46 -13.26 -5.03
CA GLN A 98 16.44 -14.29 -5.21
C GLN A 98 15.03 -13.77 -4.92
N ILE A 99 14.90 -12.88 -3.92
CA ILE A 99 13.62 -12.23 -3.62
C ILE A 99 13.19 -11.34 -4.79
N VAL A 100 14.08 -10.52 -5.34
CA VAL A 100 13.77 -9.62 -6.46
C VAL A 100 13.36 -10.42 -7.71
N GLU A 101 14.09 -11.50 -8.05
CA GLU A 101 13.74 -12.35 -9.18
C GLU A 101 12.40 -13.07 -8.97
N CYS A 102 12.13 -13.55 -7.76
CA CYS A 102 10.82 -14.12 -7.42
C CYS A 102 9.69 -13.11 -7.63
N ILE A 103 9.87 -11.86 -7.17
CA ILE A 103 8.89 -10.80 -7.38
C ILE A 103 8.72 -10.51 -8.87
N ARG A 104 9.81 -10.40 -9.63
CA ARG A 104 9.79 -10.16 -11.07
C ARG A 104 8.99 -11.24 -11.82
N ASP A 105 9.20 -12.50 -11.46
CA ASP A 105 8.48 -13.62 -12.04
C ASP A 105 6.99 -13.61 -11.73
N GLU A 106 6.61 -13.35 -10.47
CA GLU A 106 5.20 -13.27 -10.07
C GLU A 106 4.50 -12.10 -10.77
N LEU A 107 5.13 -10.93 -10.85
CA LEU A 107 4.60 -9.77 -11.55
C LEU A 107 4.42 -10.03 -13.06
N ALA A 108 5.38 -10.72 -13.70
CA ALA A 108 5.27 -11.10 -15.10
C ALA A 108 4.12 -12.08 -15.36
N LYS A 109 3.84 -13.00 -14.43
CA LYS A 109 2.68 -13.92 -14.52
C LYS A 109 1.36 -13.15 -14.46
N LEU A 110 1.26 -12.20 -13.51
CA LEU A 110 0.06 -11.39 -13.33
C LEU A 110 -0.21 -10.48 -14.54
N GLN A 111 0.82 -9.86 -15.11
CA GLN A 111 0.67 -9.07 -16.34
C GLN A 111 0.18 -9.93 -17.53
N LYS A 112 0.72 -11.15 -17.68
CA LYS A 112 0.25 -12.07 -18.73
C LYS A 112 -1.20 -12.53 -18.51
N ALA A 113 -1.62 -12.73 -17.27
CA ALA A 113 -3.00 -13.07 -16.91
C ALA A 113 -3.95 -11.90 -17.23
N ASN A 114 -3.59 -10.70 -16.84
CA ASN A 114 -4.37 -9.48 -17.09
C ASN A 114 -4.48 -9.18 -18.60
N ARG A 115 -3.42 -9.36 -19.39
CA ARG A 115 -3.47 -9.22 -20.86
C ARG A 115 -4.42 -10.24 -21.51
N LYS A 116 -4.50 -11.49 -21.01
CA LYS A 116 -5.44 -12.49 -21.51
C LYS A 116 -6.91 -12.17 -21.19
N SER A 117 -7.19 -11.59 -20.03
CA SER A 117 -8.54 -11.16 -19.66
C SER A 117 -9.00 -9.93 -20.48
N TYR A 118 -8.08 -9.03 -20.84
CA TYR A 118 -8.37 -7.88 -21.70
C TYR A 118 -8.64 -8.26 -23.15
N SER A 119 -8.04 -9.34 -23.65
CA SER A 119 -8.26 -9.78 -25.06
C SER A 119 -9.56 -10.58 -25.26
N ALA A 120 -10.18 -11.08 -24.18
CA ALA A 120 -11.41 -11.87 -24.25
C ALA A 120 -12.70 -11.05 -24.12
N THR A 121 -12.62 -9.75 -23.78
CA THR A 121 -13.76 -8.84 -23.66
C THR A 121 -13.46 -7.50 -24.32
N VAL A 122 -13.26 -7.49 -25.64
CA VAL A 122 -13.39 -6.28 -26.43
C VAL A 122 -14.78 -6.29 -27.04
N PRO A 123 -15.75 -5.53 -26.50
CA PRO A 123 -16.88 -5.10 -27.31
C PRO A 123 -16.31 -4.14 -28.37
N LYS A 124 -16.68 -4.34 -29.63
CA LYS A 124 -16.35 -3.44 -30.73
C LYS A 124 -16.53 -2.00 -30.28
N VAL A 125 -15.47 -1.22 -30.39
CA VAL A 125 -15.47 0.21 -30.17
C VAL A 125 -16.50 0.83 -31.12
N ILE A 126 -17.60 1.30 -30.53
CA ILE A 126 -18.43 2.32 -31.17
C ILE A 126 -17.72 3.61 -30.83
N ASP A 127 -17.20 4.27 -31.87
CA ASP A 127 -16.69 5.64 -31.81
C ASP A 127 -17.82 6.57 -31.33
N ASN A 128 -17.90 6.77 -30.04
CA ASN A 128 -18.55 7.94 -29.47
C ASN A 128 -17.51 8.64 -28.61
N LYS A 129 -16.92 9.68 -29.19
CA LYS A 129 -16.25 10.76 -28.47
C LYS A 129 -17.31 11.41 -27.56
N THR A 130 -17.59 10.79 -26.45
CA THR A 130 -18.19 11.48 -25.32
C THR A 130 -17.02 11.94 -24.47
N GLU A 131 -16.75 13.21 -24.49
CA GLU A 131 -15.89 13.88 -23.53
C GLU A 131 -16.42 13.51 -22.14
N ILE A 132 -15.76 12.52 -21.50
CA ILE A 132 -15.88 12.34 -20.06
C ILE A 132 -15.13 13.53 -19.48
N SER A 133 -15.86 14.61 -19.18
CA SER A 133 -15.37 15.57 -18.20
C SER A 133 -15.16 14.75 -16.93
N GLU A 134 -13.90 14.43 -16.63
CA GLU A 134 -13.51 13.83 -15.36
C GLU A 134 -13.92 14.83 -14.28
N ASN A 135 -15.11 14.68 -13.72
CA ASN A 135 -15.49 15.35 -12.50
C ASN A 135 -14.57 14.81 -11.41
N LEU A 136 -13.43 15.48 -11.21
CA LEU A 136 -12.52 15.21 -10.12
C LEU A 136 -13.29 15.37 -8.80
N PHE A 137 -13.29 14.32 -7.99
CA PHE A 137 -13.86 14.40 -6.65
C PHE A 137 -12.99 15.29 -5.76
N GLU A 138 -13.65 16.09 -4.93
CA GLU A 138 -12.97 16.84 -3.90
C GLU A 138 -12.43 15.86 -2.84
N VAL A 139 -11.12 15.82 -2.69
CA VAL A 139 -10.44 14.99 -1.69
C VAL A 139 -9.71 15.89 -0.72
N PHE A 140 -10.04 15.77 0.55
CA PHE A 140 -9.27 16.43 1.61
C PHE A 140 -8.05 15.57 1.95
N HIS A 141 -6.88 16.16 1.88
CA HIS A 141 -5.62 15.56 2.29
C HIS A 141 -5.23 16.08 3.67
N GLY A 142 -5.24 15.19 4.67
CA GLY A 142 -4.80 15.54 6.02
C GLY A 142 -3.30 15.81 6.09
N GLU A 143 -2.87 16.42 7.20
CA GLU A 143 -1.45 16.63 7.45
C GLU A 143 -0.73 15.29 7.68
N PRO A 144 0.47 15.12 7.09
CA PRO A 144 1.28 13.93 7.32
C PRO A 144 1.72 13.84 8.79
N PHE A 145 1.55 12.66 9.40
CA PHE A 145 2.06 12.34 10.72
C PHE A 145 3.26 11.40 10.61
N VAL A 146 4.34 11.68 11.33
CA VAL A 146 5.58 10.88 11.29
C VAL A 146 5.88 10.31 12.66
N ASP A 147 6.12 9.00 12.74
CA ASP A 147 6.66 8.31 13.91
C ASP A 147 7.69 7.26 13.47
N ARG A 148 8.86 7.24 14.13
CA ARG A 148 9.96 6.29 13.84
C ARG A 148 10.22 6.14 12.35
N LYS A 149 10.40 7.28 11.64
CA LYS A 149 10.61 7.38 10.19
C LYS A 149 9.43 6.90 9.31
N SER A 150 8.38 6.28 9.87
CA SER A 150 7.16 5.96 9.12
C SER A 150 6.27 7.19 9.02
N THR A 151 5.69 7.42 7.83
CA THR A 151 4.77 8.53 7.57
C THR A 151 3.37 7.97 7.35
N PHE A 152 2.36 8.66 7.89
CA PHE A 152 0.94 8.37 7.70
C PHE A 152 0.24 9.61 7.18
N GLN A 153 -0.60 9.48 6.18
CA GLN A 153 -1.41 10.59 5.68
C GLN A 153 -2.82 10.09 5.32
N ALA A 154 -3.83 10.81 5.78
CA ALA A 154 -5.21 10.51 5.48
C ALA A 154 -5.70 11.28 4.25
N HIS A 155 -6.54 10.63 3.46
CA HIS A 155 -7.26 11.19 2.33
C HIS A 155 -8.74 10.90 2.52
N VAL A 156 -9.56 11.94 2.54
CA VAL A 156 -11.00 11.85 2.85
C VAL A 156 -11.80 12.39 1.69
N ALA A 157 -12.82 11.65 1.24
CA ALA A 157 -13.74 12.07 0.20
C ALA A 157 -15.19 11.82 0.62
N ARG A 158 -16.11 12.65 0.10
CA ARG A 158 -17.55 12.40 0.18
C ARG A 158 -17.97 11.53 -0.99
N VAL A 159 -18.67 10.43 -0.69
CA VAL A 159 -19.14 9.47 -1.70
C VAL A 159 -20.58 9.06 -1.42
N LYS A 160 -21.36 8.82 -2.47
CA LYS A 160 -22.79 8.48 -2.41
C LYS A 160 -23.08 7.05 -2.83
N ASN A 161 -22.17 6.42 -3.53
CA ASN A 161 -22.26 5.04 -4.02
C ASN A 161 -20.88 4.44 -4.21
N GLU A 162 -20.84 3.13 -4.49
CA GLU A 162 -19.61 2.38 -4.66
C GLU A 162 -18.84 2.75 -5.93
N ASP A 163 -19.53 3.18 -6.99
CA ASP A 163 -18.87 3.66 -8.22
C ASP A 163 -18.03 4.92 -7.93
N GLU A 164 -18.56 5.82 -7.09
CA GLU A 164 -17.82 7.01 -6.66
C GLU A 164 -16.59 6.64 -5.82
N VAL A 165 -16.66 5.58 -4.99
CA VAL A 165 -15.51 5.05 -4.25
C VAL A 165 -14.40 4.62 -5.23
N GLU A 166 -14.76 3.88 -6.28
CA GLU A 166 -13.81 3.41 -7.29
C GLU A 166 -13.19 4.57 -8.10
N ILE A 167 -13.97 5.63 -8.38
CA ILE A 167 -13.46 6.83 -9.05
C ILE A 167 -12.44 7.55 -8.16
N VAL A 168 -12.78 7.78 -6.88
CA VAL A 168 -11.88 8.43 -5.91
C VAL A 168 -10.62 7.58 -5.70
N LYS A 169 -10.76 6.25 -5.60
CA LYS A 169 -9.62 5.34 -5.49
C LYS A 169 -8.67 5.50 -6.69
N ARG A 170 -9.18 5.48 -7.92
CA ARG A 170 -8.37 5.70 -9.13
C ARG A 170 -7.73 7.09 -9.14
N GLN A 171 -8.46 8.13 -8.76
CA GLN A 171 -7.93 9.49 -8.65
C GLN A 171 -6.77 9.57 -7.65
N LEU A 172 -6.87 8.93 -6.48
CA LEU A 172 -5.79 8.88 -5.51
C LEU A 172 -4.58 8.09 -6.04
N MET A 173 -4.81 6.95 -6.68
CA MET A 173 -3.74 6.12 -7.24
C MET A 173 -3.06 6.76 -8.47
N ALA A 174 -3.67 7.75 -9.12
CA ALA A 174 -3.02 8.56 -10.14
C ALA A 174 -1.92 9.48 -9.57
N ASN A 175 -1.91 9.73 -8.26
CA ASN A 175 -0.83 10.42 -7.58
C ASN A 175 0.29 9.42 -7.24
N ASN A 176 1.43 9.53 -7.91
CA ASN A 176 2.56 8.61 -7.76
C ASN A 176 3.03 8.46 -6.30
N LYS A 177 3.01 9.54 -5.50
CA LYS A 177 3.41 9.47 -4.09
C LYS A 177 2.47 8.58 -3.29
N ILE A 178 1.16 8.66 -3.52
CA ILE A 178 0.16 7.83 -2.85
C ILE A 178 0.23 6.39 -3.37
N ALA A 179 0.36 6.23 -4.69
CA ALA A 179 0.42 4.92 -5.33
C ALA A 179 1.56 4.04 -4.83
N VAL A 180 2.73 4.63 -4.56
CA VAL A 180 3.93 3.91 -4.04
C VAL A 180 3.95 3.81 -2.51
N ALA A 181 2.90 4.23 -1.80
CA ALA A 181 2.83 3.99 -0.36
C ALA A 181 2.89 2.48 -0.08
N THR A 182 3.55 2.10 1.01
CA THR A 182 3.66 0.70 1.44
C THR A 182 2.28 0.07 1.60
N HIS A 183 1.34 0.83 2.18
CA HIS A 183 -0.05 0.45 2.36
C HIS A 183 -0.96 1.66 2.14
N ASN A 184 -2.10 1.43 1.48
CA ASN A 184 -3.20 2.38 1.33
C ASN A 184 -4.46 1.77 1.96
N ILE A 185 -4.49 1.76 3.29
CA ILE A 185 -5.57 1.19 4.10
C ILE A 185 -6.84 2.01 3.86
N SER A 186 -7.95 1.37 3.54
CA SER A 186 -9.16 2.11 3.23
C SER A 186 -10.43 1.56 3.88
N ALA A 187 -11.41 2.44 4.05
CA ALA A 187 -12.75 2.08 4.50
C ALA A 187 -13.77 3.09 3.96
N TYR A 188 -14.98 2.60 3.67
CA TYR A 188 -16.10 3.47 3.33
C TYR A 188 -17.38 3.09 4.08
N ARG A 189 -18.26 4.08 4.24
CA ARG A 189 -19.62 3.92 4.75
C ARG A 189 -20.56 4.81 3.96
N ILE A 190 -21.58 4.21 3.33
CA ILE A 190 -22.51 4.88 2.42
C ILE A 190 -23.93 4.52 2.85
N ARG A 191 -24.77 5.54 3.06
CA ARG A 191 -26.19 5.34 3.30
C ARG A 191 -26.99 5.68 2.04
N LYS A 192 -27.61 4.68 1.46
CA LYS A 192 -28.57 4.84 0.36
C LYS A 192 -29.98 4.84 0.91
N TYR A 193 -30.78 5.84 0.56
CA TYR A 193 -32.19 5.90 0.90
C TYR A 193 -33.03 5.34 -0.25
N GLU A 194 -33.88 4.38 0.09
CA GLU A 194 -34.86 3.85 -0.86
C GLU A 194 -36.08 4.80 -0.96
N PRO A 195 -36.90 4.71 -2.02
CA PRO A 195 -38.09 5.56 -2.18
C PRO A 195 -39.10 5.44 -1.04
N ASN A 196 -39.10 4.33 -0.31
CA ASN A 196 -39.93 4.07 0.88
C ASN A 196 -39.42 4.77 2.16
N GLY A 197 -38.30 5.54 2.07
CA GLY A 197 -37.69 6.23 3.19
C GLY A 197 -36.74 5.38 4.04
N ASN A 198 -36.63 4.08 3.78
CA ASN A 198 -35.69 3.21 4.48
C ASN A 198 -34.27 3.44 3.98
N GLY A 199 -33.35 3.68 4.90
CA GLY A 199 -31.91 3.84 4.58
C GLY A 199 -31.15 2.53 4.73
N LYS A 200 -30.56 2.01 3.65
CA LYS A 200 -29.66 0.85 3.68
C LYS A 200 -28.22 1.33 3.78
N LEU A 201 -27.47 0.76 4.69
CA LEU A 201 -26.04 1.07 4.90
C LEU A 201 -25.18 0.07 4.13
N PHE A 202 -24.29 0.58 3.29
CA PHE A 202 -23.24 -0.15 2.58
C PHE A 202 -21.91 0.26 3.17
N GLN A 203 -21.08 -0.70 3.54
CA GLN A 203 -19.76 -0.44 4.10
C GLN A 203 -18.80 -1.57 3.76
N SER A 204 -17.55 -1.22 3.52
CA SER A 204 -16.46 -2.17 3.29
C SER A 204 -15.13 -1.54 3.68
N CYS A 205 -14.10 -2.37 3.76
CA CYS A 205 -12.75 -1.93 4.09
C CYS A 205 -11.71 -2.84 3.41
N ASP A 206 -10.50 -2.30 3.19
CA ASP A 206 -9.39 -2.98 2.54
C ASP A 206 -8.10 -2.64 3.31
N ASP A 207 -7.39 -3.67 3.78
CA ASP A 207 -6.13 -3.54 4.56
C ASP A 207 -4.94 -3.13 3.72
N ASP A 208 -4.96 -3.41 2.43
CA ASP A 208 -3.82 -3.29 1.51
C ASP A 208 -2.52 -3.90 2.11
N GLY A 209 -2.66 -5.04 2.79
CA GLY A 209 -1.55 -5.75 3.43
C GLY A 209 -1.19 -5.31 4.86
N GLU A 210 -1.80 -4.24 5.41
CA GLU A 210 -1.65 -3.84 6.82
C GLU A 210 -2.67 -4.60 7.70
N ASN A 211 -2.44 -5.87 7.90
CA ASN A 211 -3.38 -6.83 8.49
C ASN A 211 -4.17 -6.28 9.70
N LYS A 212 -5.51 -6.37 9.65
CA LYS A 212 -6.49 -5.89 10.64
C LYS A 212 -6.57 -4.36 10.82
N ALA A 213 -5.93 -3.58 9.99
CA ALA A 213 -5.98 -2.13 10.11
C ALA A 213 -7.28 -1.54 9.59
N SER A 214 -7.79 -2.08 8.48
CA SER A 214 -9.01 -1.58 7.83
C SER A 214 -10.26 -1.83 8.67
N GLU A 215 -10.37 -2.99 9.34
CA GLU A 215 -11.47 -3.28 10.27
C GLU A 215 -11.51 -2.27 11.42
N ARG A 216 -10.35 -1.91 11.97
CA ARG A 216 -10.23 -0.91 13.02
C ARG A 216 -10.60 0.48 12.52
N LEU A 217 -10.18 0.83 11.30
CA LEU A 217 -10.56 2.07 10.65
C LEU A 217 -12.08 2.13 10.43
N LEU A 218 -12.69 1.07 9.89
CA LEU A 218 -14.14 0.99 9.71
C LEU A 218 -14.89 1.12 11.04
N ASN A 219 -14.45 0.42 12.08
CA ASN A 219 -15.05 0.52 13.41
C ASN A 219 -14.97 1.96 13.97
N MET A 220 -13.86 2.65 13.74
CA MET A 220 -13.74 4.07 14.12
C MET A 220 -14.77 4.93 13.39
N LEU A 221 -14.98 4.74 12.06
CA LEU A 221 -16.01 5.46 11.31
C LEU A 221 -17.42 5.16 11.84
N VAL A 222 -17.68 3.92 12.29
CA VAL A 222 -18.94 3.56 12.95
C VAL A 222 -19.12 4.33 14.24
N LEU A 223 -18.12 4.37 15.11
CA LEU A 223 -18.15 5.07 16.39
C LEU A 223 -18.32 6.59 16.21
N MET A 224 -17.65 7.18 15.22
CA MET A 224 -17.82 8.60 14.88
C MET A 224 -19.18 8.91 14.28
N GLY A 225 -19.95 7.89 13.88
CA GLY A 225 -21.27 8.03 13.27
C GLY A 225 -21.26 8.72 11.91
N VAL A 226 -20.12 8.74 11.22
CA VAL A 226 -19.97 9.34 9.89
C VAL A 226 -20.47 8.40 8.80
N GLU A 227 -21.12 8.97 7.79
CA GLU A 227 -21.67 8.27 6.63
C GLU A 227 -21.40 9.06 5.36
N ASN A 228 -21.55 8.39 4.21
CA ASN A 228 -21.25 8.96 2.89
C ASN A 228 -19.81 9.43 2.77
N ILE A 229 -18.92 8.59 3.27
CA ILE A 229 -17.48 8.85 3.40
C ILE A 229 -16.66 7.69 2.83
N TYR A 230 -15.56 8.03 2.18
CA TYR A 230 -14.46 7.15 1.86
C TYR A 230 -13.18 7.72 2.43
N VAL A 231 -12.43 6.91 3.15
CA VAL A 231 -11.17 7.27 3.78
C VAL A 231 -10.08 6.32 3.32
N VAL A 232 -8.95 6.88 2.94
CA VAL A 232 -7.72 6.14 2.62
C VAL A 232 -6.60 6.66 3.52
N ILE A 233 -5.87 5.76 4.16
CA ILE A 233 -4.67 6.08 4.93
C ILE A 233 -3.47 5.51 4.19
N SER A 234 -2.68 6.39 3.59
CA SER A 234 -1.40 6.03 3.01
C SER A 234 -0.35 5.94 4.11
N ARG A 235 0.36 4.83 4.16
CA ARG A 235 1.48 4.60 5.05
C ARG A 235 2.74 4.35 4.24
N TRP A 236 3.77 5.15 4.48
CA TRP A 236 5.12 4.93 3.99
C TRP A 236 5.96 4.44 5.18
N PHE A 237 6.44 3.23 5.08
CA PHE A 237 7.25 2.64 6.14
C PHE A 237 8.65 3.28 6.20
N GLY A 238 9.15 3.47 7.39
CA GLY A 238 10.44 4.12 7.63
C GLY A 238 11.56 3.18 8.10
N GLY A 239 11.40 1.86 7.86
CA GLY A 239 12.42 0.88 8.26
C GLY A 239 12.31 0.39 9.72
N ILE A 240 11.56 1.07 10.59
CA ILE A 240 11.42 0.70 12.01
C ILE A 240 10.02 0.14 12.27
N LYS A 241 9.92 -1.08 12.79
CA LYS A 241 8.63 -1.72 13.12
C LYS A 241 7.92 -0.97 14.25
N LEU A 242 6.71 -0.52 13.99
CA LEU A 242 5.87 0.20 14.97
C LEU A 242 5.06 -0.73 15.88
N GLY A 243 4.99 -2.01 15.57
CA GLY A 243 4.16 -2.94 16.32
C GLY A 243 2.69 -2.51 16.34
N ALA A 244 2.06 -2.55 17.52
CA ALA A 244 0.65 -2.16 17.68
C ALA A 244 0.39 -0.64 17.54
N ASP A 245 1.40 0.20 17.74
CA ASP A 245 1.26 1.66 17.64
C ASP A 245 0.79 2.10 16.26
N ARG A 246 1.12 1.37 15.20
CA ARG A 246 0.68 1.67 13.84
C ARG A 246 -0.84 1.81 13.71
N PHE A 247 -1.61 0.98 14.42
CA PHE A 247 -3.07 1.05 14.41
C PHE A 247 -3.60 2.33 15.06
N LYS A 248 -2.92 2.77 16.13
CA LYS A 248 -3.23 4.04 16.80
C LYS A 248 -2.97 5.21 15.84
N HIS A 249 -1.83 5.19 15.12
CA HIS A 249 -1.49 6.24 14.17
C HIS A 249 -2.47 6.28 12.99
N ILE A 250 -2.83 5.13 12.42
CA ILE A 250 -3.82 5.02 11.35
C ILE A 250 -5.16 5.65 11.78
N ASN A 251 -5.68 5.26 12.94
CA ASN A 251 -6.96 5.78 13.43
C ASN A 251 -6.89 7.26 13.80
N ASN A 252 -5.82 7.72 14.45
CA ASN A 252 -5.67 9.13 14.81
C ASN A 252 -5.57 10.01 13.57
N THR A 253 -4.73 9.65 12.60
CA THR A 253 -4.58 10.39 11.34
C THR A 253 -5.91 10.47 10.58
N ALA A 254 -6.67 9.37 10.54
CA ALA A 254 -8.01 9.38 9.96
C ALA A 254 -8.98 10.29 10.70
N LYS A 255 -9.06 10.18 12.04
CA LYS A 255 -9.92 11.00 12.89
C LYS A 255 -9.62 12.49 12.72
N ASP A 256 -8.35 12.84 12.74
CA ASP A 256 -7.91 14.24 12.60
C ASP A 256 -8.32 14.80 11.25
N ALA A 257 -8.09 14.06 10.15
CA ALA A 257 -8.49 14.48 8.81
C ALA A 257 -10.01 14.65 8.67
N ILE A 258 -10.82 13.69 9.20
CA ILE A 258 -12.28 13.76 9.18
C ILE A 258 -12.80 14.96 9.97
N THR A 259 -12.14 15.28 11.08
CA THR A 259 -12.52 16.43 11.91
C THR A 259 -12.16 17.74 11.23
N HIS A 260 -10.95 17.84 10.66
CA HIS A 260 -10.45 19.09 10.05
C HIS A 260 -11.09 19.40 8.69
N CYS A 261 -11.53 18.40 7.93
CA CYS A 261 -12.22 18.66 6.65
C CYS A 261 -13.56 19.38 6.84
N GLY A 262 -14.19 19.29 8.01
CA GLY A 262 -15.44 19.98 8.35
C GLY A 262 -16.67 19.49 7.56
N TRP A 263 -16.56 18.38 6.83
CA TRP A 263 -17.61 17.90 5.93
C TRP A 263 -18.68 17.04 6.59
N PHE A 264 -18.40 16.50 7.77
CA PHE A 264 -19.24 15.51 8.43
C PHE A 264 -19.72 16.00 9.80
N LYS A 265 -21.00 15.74 10.09
CA LYS A 265 -21.52 15.94 11.44
C LYS A 265 -21.08 14.76 12.31
N LEU A 266 -20.18 15.04 13.24
CA LEU A 266 -19.71 14.04 14.19
C LEU A 266 -20.78 13.82 15.27
N LYS A 267 -21.04 12.59 15.67
CA LYS A 267 -21.78 12.32 16.91
C LYS A 267 -20.89 12.76 18.07
N HIS A 268 -21.28 13.82 18.78
CA HIS A 268 -20.65 14.12 20.04
C HIS A 268 -20.92 12.94 21.00
N ALA A 269 -19.84 12.36 21.54
CA ALA A 269 -19.99 11.47 22.68
C ALA A 269 -20.53 12.32 23.84
N ASN A 270 -21.79 12.05 24.25
CA ASN A 270 -22.32 12.55 25.52
C ASN A 270 -21.63 11.83 26.67
#